data_da854298fb4f8e3f03ab6fd89b7e9b1e
#
_entry.id   da854298fb4f8e3f03ab6fd89b7e9b1e
#
_cell.length_a   1.000
_cell.length_b   1.000
_cell.length_c   1.000
_cell.angle_alpha   90.00
_cell.angle_beta   90.00
_cell.angle_gamma   90.00
#
_symmetry.space_group_name_H-M   'P 1'
#
loop_
_entity.id
_entity.type
_entity.pdbx_description
1 polymer ?
#
loop_
_entity_poly.entity_id
_entity_poly.type
_entity_poly.pdbx_seq_one_letter_code
_entity_poly.pdbx_strand_id
1 'polypeptide(L)'
;MSVPSARSLASRAAYEVMTMTSHFPRLALRAARARGHGVVVTPTTDIVIEGYPRSGNSLAFASLLAAQSASITIAHHTHAPANVIAGVEAGIPVLVLIRAPEDAVIGLVLIKPDLTVVQAMRGYRRFYEPILPYRDRIVVSRSEDVDDGSEALIERINQRFGTSFDTPDVTANSRSTRDELIERYWRDRVGPGLPLLGRTERRPSEELDDDVASRARAEYLSAPASLRRRLSGLYQSFTEDLP
;
A
#
# COMPACT_ATOMS: atom_id res chain seq x y z
N MET A 1 6.41 -17.00 26.90
CA MET A 1 5.66 -15.96 26.16
C MET A 1 5.42 -14.80 27.12
N SER A 2 6.00 -13.61 26.87
CA SER A 2 5.75 -12.43 27.72
C SER A 2 4.33 -11.89 27.46
N VAL A 3 3.68 -11.44 28.53
CA VAL A 3 2.35 -10.80 28.43
C VAL A 3 2.50 -9.49 27.65
N PRO A 4 1.68 -9.22 26.61
CA PRO A 4 1.77 -7.99 25.83
C PRO A 4 1.48 -6.77 26.72
N SER A 5 2.21 -5.69 26.50
CA SER A 5 2.00 -4.44 27.24
C SER A 5 0.62 -3.82 26.91
N ALA A 6 0.09 -2.99 27.81
CA ALA A 6 -1.15 -2.26 27.55
C ALA A 6 -1.08 -1.41 26.28
N ARG A 7 0.08 -0.82 25.97
CA ARG A 7 0.33 -0.07 24.73
C ARG A 7 0.21 -0.97 23.50
N SER A 8 0.78 -2.17 23.53
CA SER A 8 0.70 -3.15 22.46
C SER A 8 -0.75 -3.60 22.21
N LEU A 9 -1.51 -3.84 23.28
CA LEU A 9 -2.94 -4.21 23.18
C LEU A 9 -3.76 -3.06 22.55
N ALA A 10 -3.52 -1.82 22.94
CA ALA A 10 -4.19 -0.66 22.37
C ALA A 10 -3.84 -0.49 20.87
N SER A 11 -2.57 -0.67 20.47
CA SER A 11 -2.12 -0.64 19.08
C SER A 11 -2.83 -1.71 18.24
N ARG A 12 -2.93 -2.94 18.77
CA ARG A 12 -3.65 -4.05 18.12
C ARG A 12 -5.14 -3.75 17.93
N ALA A 13 -5.80 -3.26 18.98
CA ALA A 13 -7.21 -2.90 18.93
C ALA A 13 -7.46 -1.78 17.91
N ALA A 14 -6.62 -0.75 17.91
CA ALA A 14 -6.70 0.35 16.94
C ALA A 14 -6.55 -0.14 15.50
N TYR A 15 -5.62 -1.06 15.24
CA TYR A 15 -5.44 -1.65 13.91
C TYR A 15 -6.66 -2.47 13.47
N GLU A 16 -7.23 -3.30 14.35
CA GLU A 16 -8.43 -4.07 14.06
C GLU A 16 -9.62 -3.13 13.73
N VAL A 17 -9.87 -2.12 14.55
CA VAL A 17 -10.93 -1.14 14.30
C VAL A 17 -10.71 -0.41 12.98
N MET A 18 -9.49 0.05 12.72
CA MET A 18 -9.14 0.75 11.48
C MET A 18 -9.41 -0.12 10.26
N THR A 19 -8.98 -1.38 10.27
CA THR A 19 -9.15 -2.28 9.13
C THR A 19 -10.59 -2.78 8.98
N MET A 20 -11.36 -2.89 10.07
CA MET A 20 -12.80 -3.22 10.02
C MET A 20 -13.64 -2.06 9.48
N THR A 21 -13.35 -0.82 9.88
CA THR A 21 -14.08 0.36 9.40
C THR A 21 -13.85 0.63 7.91
N SER A 22 -12.81 0.04 7.32
CA SER A 22 -12.53 0.16 5.88
C SER A 22 -13.64 -0.37 4.98
N HIS A 23 -14.54 -1.22 5.49
CA HIS A 23 -15.75 -1.67 4.80
C HIS A 23 -16.85 -0.59 4.71
N PHE A 24 -16.72 0.52 5.45
CA PHE A 24 -17.64 1.64 5.40
C PHE A 24 -16.97 2.86 4.73
N PRO A 25 -17.05 3.02 3.40
CA PRO A 25 -16.24 3.98 2.66
C PRO A 25 -16.29 5.40 3.22
N ARG A 26 -17.48 5.93 3.49
CA ARG A 26 -17.65 7.31 4.02
C ARG A 26 -16.99 7.51 5.38
N LEU A 27 -17.10 6.51 6.27
CA LEU A 27 -16.50 6.56 7.61
C LEU A 27 -14.98 6.41 7.52
N ALA A 28 -14.50 5.47 6.71
CA ALA A 28 -13.08 5.23 6.52
C ALA A 28 -12.35 6.45 5.93
N LEU A 29 -12.94 7.11 4.93
CA LEU A 29 -12.38 8.31 4.32
C LEU A 29 -12.36 9.50 5.30
N ARG A 30 -13.43 9.69 6.10
CA ARG A 30 -13.42 10.71 7.18
C ARG A 30 -12.33 10.44 8.21
N ALA A 31 -12.21 9.20 8.65
CA ALA A 31 -11.19 8.79 9.60
C ALA A 31 -9.77 8.91 9.02
N ALA A 32 -9.56 8.63 7.74
CA ALA A 32 -8.28 8.82 7.05
C ALA A 32 -7.90 10.31 7.00
N ARG A 33 -8.85 11.18 6.64
CA ARG A 33 -8.65 12.65 6.66
C ARG A 33 -8.28 13.15 8.06
N ALA A 34 -9.01 12.72 9.08
CA ALA A 34 -8.78 13.15 10.47
C ALA A 34 -7.41 12.70 11.01
N ARG A 35 -6.89 11.56 10.55
CA ARG A 35 -5.55 11.07 10.93
C ARG A 35 -4.41 11.79 10.21
N GLY A 36 -4.69 12.48 9.10
CA GLY A 36 -3.65 13.09 8.27
C GLY A 36 -2.68 12.09 7.62
N HIS A 37 -3.00 10.80 7.64
CA HIS A 37 -2.18 9.75 7.05
C HIS A 37 -2.70 9.41 5.65
N GLY A 38 -1.85 9.65 4.65
CA GLY A 38 -2.24 9.50 3.25
C GLY A 38 -3.09 10.66 2.70
N VAL A 39 -3.39 10.58 1.44
CA VAL A 39 -4.24 11.54 0.71
C VAL A 39 -5.51 10.85 0.27
N VAL A 40 -6.64 11.40 0.71
CA VAL A 40 -7.96 10.90 0.35
C VAL A 40 -8.39 11.48 -1.00
N VAL A 41 -9.04 10.66 -1.80
CA VAL A 41 -9.61 11.06 -3.08
C VAL A 41 -10.53 12.29 -2.94
N THR A 42 -10.41 13.22 -3.89
CA THR A 42 -11.19 14.46 -4.01
C THR A 42 -11.61 14.63 -5.48
N PRO A 43 -12.53 15.57 -5.79
CA PRO A 43 -12.88 15.88 -7.18
C PRO A 43 -11.71 16.34 -8.06
N THR A 44 -10.62 16.81 -7.46
CA THR A 44 -9.40 17.26 -8.17
C THR A 44 -8.30 16.19 -8.22
N THR A 45 -8.61 14.96 -7.84
CA THR A 45 -7.65 13.85 -7.89
C THR A 45 -7.51 13.36 -9.32
N ASP A 46 -6.28 13.31 -9.83
CA ASP A 46 -5.96 12.80 -11.16
C ASP A 46 -5.82 11.28 -11.19
N ILE A 47 -5.31 10.69 -10.09
CA ILE A 47 -5.14 9.24 -9.96
C ILE A 47 -5.14 8.81 -8.49
N VAL A 48 -5.62 7.60 -8.24
CA VAL A 48 -5.52 6.91 -6.95
C VAL A 48 -4.46 5.83 -7.04
N ILE A 49 -3.50 5.82 -6.10
CA ILE A 49 -2.48 4.76 -5.95
C ILE A 49 -2.60 4.17 -4.57
N GLU A 50 -3.07 2.94 -4.48
CA GLU A 50 -3.29 2.26 -3.20
C GLU A 50 -2.85 0.80 -3.24
N GLY A 51 -2.59 0.26 -2.09
CA GLY A 51 -2.27 -1.15 -1.85
C GLY A 51 -2.19 -1.42 -0.36
N TYR A 52 -2.21 -2.67 0.02
CA TYR A 52 -1.90 -3.05 1.39
C TYR A 52 -0.50 -2.54 1.79
N PRO A 53 -0.24 -2.21 3.06
CA PRO A 53 1.11 -1.80 3.48
C PRO A 53 2.19 -2.77 3.00
N ARG A 54 3.33 -2.24 2.59
CA ARG A 54 4.48 -3.00 2.04
C ARG A 54 4.28 -3.61 0.65
N SER A 55 3.29 -3.14 -0.11
CA SER A 55 3.03 -3.56 -1.49
C SER A 55 3.60 -2.61 -2.56
N GLY A 56 4.60 -1.77 -2.23
CA GLY A 56 5.26 -0.90 -3.22
C GLY A 56 4.63 0.48 -3.42
N ASN A 57 3.67 0.88 -2.57
CA ASN A 57 2.92 2.15 -2.72
C ASN A 57 3.82 3.40 -2.83
N SER A 58 4.86 3.51 -1.98
CA SER A 58 5.77 4.66 -2.00
C SER A 58 6.58 4.73 -3.29
N LEU A 59 6.99 3.56 -3.80
CA LEU A 59 7.75 3.48 -5.02
C LEU A 59 6.92 3.88 -6.24
N ALA A 60 5.70 3.32 -6.38
CA ALA A 60 4.80 3.66 -7.46
C ALA A 60 4.41 5.16 -7.45
N PHE A 61 4.13 5.70 -6.26
CA PHE A 61 3.86 7.12 -6.07
C PHE A 61 5.04 7.97 -6.53
N ALA A 62 6.26 7.67 -6.08
CA ALA A 62 7.44 8.44 -6.44
C ALA A 62 7.79 8.32 -7.93
N SER A 63 7.66 7.12 -8.50
CA SER A 63 7.92 6.89 -9.94
C SER A 63 6.97 7.68 -10.82
N LEU A 64 5.67 7.67 -10.49
CA LEU A 64 4.69 8.46 -11.24
C LEU A 64 4.94 9.96 -11.05
N LEU A 65 5.16 10.42 -9.81
CA LEU A 65 5.38 11.85 -9.54
C LEU A 65 6.64 12.37 -10.22
N ALA A 66 7.73 11.58 -10.21
CA ALA A 66 9.00 11.95 -10.83
C ALA A 66 8.91 12.08 -12.36
N ALA A 67 8.02 11.32 -12.98
CA ALA A 67 7.84 11.33 -14.43
C ALA A 67 7.10 12.58 -14.92
N GLN A 68 6.27 13.22 -14.08
CA GLN A 68 5.39 14.28 -14.54
C GLN A 68 6.11 15.63 -14.73
N SER A 69 5.92 16.23 -15.88
CA SER A 69 6.32 17.62 -16.19
C SER A 69 5.35 18.64 -15.61
N ALA A 70 4.08 18.27 -15.47
CA ALA A 70 3.02 19.08 -14.87
C ALA A 70 2.66 18.61 -13.46
N SER A 71 2.09 19.50 -12.65
CA SER A 71 1.60 19.13 -11.31
C SER A 71 0.36 18.24 -11.42
N ILE A 72 0.37 17.10 -10.73
CA ILE A 72 -0.75 16.17 -10.61
C ILE A 72 -1.14 15.96 -9.15
N THR A 73 -2.40 15.66 -8.91
CA THR A 73 -2.94 15.33 -7.59
C THR A 73 -3.12 13.83 -7.45
N ILE A 74 -2.34 13.20 -6.59
CA ILE A 74 -2.38 11.75 -6.35
C ILE A 74 -3.04 11.48 -5.00
N ALA A 75 -4.11 10.68 -4.98
CA ALA A 75 -4.65 10.12 -3.74
C ALA A 75 -3.91 8.81 -3.42
N HIS A 76 -3.36 8.67 -2.20
CA HIS A 76 -2.46 7.56 -1.88
C HIS A 76 -2.24 7.34 -0.37
N HIS A 77 -1.64 6.20 -0.02
CA HIS A 77 -1.18 5.86 1.35
C HIS A 77 -2.25 5.90 2.44
N THR A 78 -3.53 5.81 2.09
CA THR A 78 -4.57 5.62 3.11
C THR A 78 -4.63 4.19 3.61
N HIS A 79 -4.15 3.25 2.80
CA HIS A 79 -4.23 1.81 2.99
C HIS A 79 -5.66 1.34 3.31
N ALA A 80 -6.63 2.04 2.74
CA ALA A 80 -8.05 1.76 2.91
C ALA A 80 -8.70 1.44 1.56
N PRO A 81 -9.41 0.29 1.43
CA PRO A 81 -10.13 -0.05 0.20
C PRO A 81 -11.16 1.02 -0.19
N ALA A 82 -11.64 1.79 0.78
CA ALA A 82 -12.55 2.91 0.56
C ALA A 82 -12.00 3.97 -0.41
N ASN A 83 -10.69 4.22 -0.42
CA ASN A 83 -10.06 5.18 -1.33
C ASN A 83 -10.08 4.66 -2.77
N VAL A 84 -9.81 3.37 -2.95
CA VAL A 84 -9.92 2.66 -4.23
C VAL A 84 -11.35 2.73 -4.75
N ILE A 85 -12.33 2.32 -3.93
CA ILE A 85 -13.74 2.27 -4.31
C ILE A 85 -14.24 3.67 -4.70
N ALA A 86 -13.93 4.69 -3.88
CA ALA A 86 -14.32 6.06 -4.17
C ALA A 86 -13.71 6.59 -5.47
N GLY A 87 -12.44 6.25 -5.77
CA GLY A 87 -11.80 6.60 -7.05
C GLY A 87 -12.51 5.96 -8.23
N VAL A 88 -12.79 4.65 -8.14
CA VAL A 88 -13.50 3.91 -9.19
C VAL A 88 -14.92 4.45 -9.40
N GLU A 89 -15.67 4.74 -8.33
CA GLU A 89 -17.02 5.30 -8.41
C GLU A 89 -17.04 6.71 -9.02
N ALA A 90 -15.99 7.50 -8.76
CA ALA A 90 -15.81 8.83 -9.34
C ALA A 90 -15.28 8.83 -10.78
N GLY A 91 -14.96 7.66 -11.36
CA GLY A 91 -14.37 7.55 -12.70
C GLY A 91 -12.91 8.02 -12.78
N ILE A 92 -12.24 8.13 -11.64
CA ILE A 92 -10.82 8.50 -11.54
C ILE A 92 -9.96 7.28 -11.84
N PRO A 93 -8.82 7.40 -12.56
CA PRO A 93 -7.85 6.34 -12.73
C PRO A 93 -7.40 5.74 -11.41
N VAL A 94 -7.35 4.41 -11.30
CA VAL A 94 -6.96 3.72 -10.07
C VAL A 94 -5.90 2.68 -10.36
N LEU A 95 -4.77 2.80 -9.68
CA LEU A 95 -3.72 1.79 -9.59
C LEU A 95 -3.78 1.10 -8.23
N VAL A 96 -3.89 -0.21 -8.23
CA VAL A 96 -3.79 -1.04 -7.03
C VAL A 96 -2.53 -1.88 -7.07
N LEU A 97 -1.72 -1.73 -6.04
CA LEU A 97 -0.49 -2.51 -5.88
C LEU A 97 -0.75 -3.74 -5.02
N ILE A 98 -0.22 -4.87 -5.45
CA ILE A 98 -0.33 -6.12 -4.72
C ILE A 98 1.05 -6.79 -4.58
N ARG A 99 1.25 -7.43 -3.44
CA ARG A 99 2.43 -8.24 -3.15
C ARG A 99 1.99 -9.60 -2.62
N ALA A 100 2.83 -10.62 -2.82
CA ALA A 100 2.59 -11.94 -2.25
C ALA A 100 2.20 -11.84 -0.77
N PRO A 101 1.12 -12.51 -0.32
CA PRO A 101 0.56 -12.31 1.01
C PRO A 101 1.56 -12.54 2.14
N GLU A 102 2.41 -13.56 2.00
CA GLU A 102 3.45 -13.86 2.99
C GLU A 102 4.40 -12.68 3.15
N ASP A 103 4.95 -12.17 2.04
CA ASP A 103 5.92 -11.08 2.08
C ASP A 103 5.34 -9.76 2.56
N ALA A 104 4.11 -9.44 2.14
CA ALA A 104 3.42 -8.24 2.57
C ALA A 104 3.09 -8.26 4.07
N VAL A 105 2.62 -9.40 4.57
CA VAL A 105 2.27 -9.61 5.99
C VAL A 105 3.51 -9.57 6.86
N ILE A 106 4.57 -10.31 6.49
CA ILE A 106 5.84 -10.30 7.23
C ILE A 106 6.42 -8.90 7.22
N GLY A 107 6.51 -8.25 6.05
CA GLY A 107 7.00 -6.89 5.93
C GLY A 107 6.23 -5.87 6.80
N LEU A 108 4.92 -6.06 6.99
CA LEU A 108 4.16 -5.20 7.91
C LEU A 108 4.48 -5.48 9.37
N VAL A 109 4.58 -6.73 9.78
CA VAL A 109 4.88 -7.10 11.17
C VAL A 109 6.27 -6.62 11.59
N LEU A 110 7.25 -6.66 10.68
CA LEU A 110 8.59 -6.16 10.92
C LEU A 110 8.64 -4.66 11.25
N ILE A 111 7.79 -3.84 10.61
CA ILE A 111 7.71 -2.40 10.89
C ILE A 111 6.68 -2.04 11.97
N LYS A 112 5.80 -2.98 12.32
CA LYS A 112 4.78 -2.83 13.38
C LYS A 112 4.83 -4.06 14.30
N PRO A 113 5.87 -4.18 15.14
CA PRO A 113 6.10 -5.37 15.96
C PRO A 113 5.01 -5.62 17.02
N ASP A 114 4.15 -4.63 17.27
CA ASP A 114 2.97 -4.79 18.13
C ASP A 114 1.89 -5.66 17.50
N LEU A 115 1.84 -5.79 16.16
CA LEU A 115 0.84 -6.61 15.47
C LEU A 115 1.22 -8.09 15.50
N THR A 116 0.21 -8.95 15.61
CA THR A 116 0.38 -10.37 15.32
C THR A 116 0.30 -10.63 13.81
N VAL A 117 0.95 -11.70 13.38
CA VAL A 117 0.87 -12.16 11.97
C VAL A 117 -0.59 -12.37 11.53
N VAL A 118 -1.42 -12.98 12.37
CA VAL A 118 -2.84 -13.22 12.06
C VAL A 118 -3.63 -11.92 11.91
N GLN A 119 -3.32 -10.88 12.69
CA GLN A 119 -3.95 -9.56 12.52
C GLN A 119 -3.53 -8.90 11.19
N ALA A 120 -2.26 -8.98 10.84
CA ALA A 120 -1.76 -8.51 9.55
C ALA A 120 -2.40 -9.27 8.38
N MET A 121 -2.53 -10.60 8.47
CA MET A 121 -3.26 -11.42 7.49
C MET A 121 -4.72 -11.00 7.33
N ARG A 122 -5.43 -10.74 8.43
CA ARG A 122 -6.80 -10.22 8.38
C ARG A 122 -6.86 -8.84 7.72
N GLY A 123 -5.88 -7.98 8.01
CA GLY A 123 -5.74 -6.67 7.36
C GLY A 123 -5.57 -6.80 5.85
N TYR A 124 -4.71 -7.71 5.38
CA TYR A 124 -4.53 -8.02 3.95
C TYR A 124 -5.87 -8.41 3.30
N ARG A 125 -6.58 -9.36 3.89
CA ARG A 125 -7.89 -9.78 3.40
C ARG A 125 -8.88 -8.61 3.33
N ARG A 126 -8.98 -7.82 4.42
CA ARG A 126 -9.91 -6.67 4.52
C ARG A 126 -9.58 -5.56 3.54
N PHE A 127 -8.35 -5.49 3.06
CA PHE A 127 -7.98 -4.54 2.01
C PHE A 127 -8.42 -5.05 0.63
N TYR A 128 -8.02 -6.25 0.23
CA TYR A 128 -8.26 -6.72 -1.15
C TYR A 128 -9.66 -7.28 -1.39
N GLU A 129 -10.27 -7.93 -0.41
CA GLU A 129 -11.61 -8.56 -0.60
C GLU A 129 -12.71 -7.57 -1.02
N PRO A 130 -12.83 -6.36 -0.44
CA PRO A 130 -13.86 -5.39 -0.86
C PRO A 130 -13.61 -4.76 -2.23
N ILE A 131 -12.38 -4.76 -2.73
CA ILE A 131 -12.05 -4.18 -4.03
C ILE A 131 -12.06 -5.22 -5.17
N LEU A 132 -12.14 -6.50 -4.85
CA LEU A 132 -12.20 -7.57 -5.86
C LEU A 132 -13.34 -7.38 -6.89
N PRO A 133 -14.56 -6.94 -6.53
CA PRO A 133 -15.62 -6.66 -7.49
C PRO A 133 -15.30 -5.55 -8.50
N TYR A 134 -14.27 -4.77 -8.24
CA TYR A 134 -13.83 -3.66 -9.10
C TYR A 134 -12.57 -4.00 -9.91
N ARG A 135 -12.13 -5.29 -9.90
CA ARG A 135 -10.88 -5.74 -10.54
C ARG A 135 -10.76 -5.29 -11.99
N ASP A 136 -11.85 -5.39 -12.75
CA ASP A 136 -11.90 -5.02 -14.17
C ASP A 136 -11.95 -3.51 -14.43
N ARG A 137 -12.06 -2.70 -13.38
CA ARG A 137 -12.15 -1.23 -13.46
C ARG A 137 -10.88 -0.53 -12.96
N ILE A 138 -9.86 -1.27 -12.59
CA ILE A 138 -8.60 -0.78 -12.03
C ILE A 138 -7.42 -1.34 -12.82
N VAL A 139 -6.27 -0.68 -12.73
CA VAL A 139 -4.99 -1.26 -13.11
C VAL A 139 -4.39 -1.91 -11.86
N VAL A 140 -3.91 -3.14 -12.00
CA VAL A 140 -3.19 -3.83 -10.92
C VAL A 140 -1.73 -4.02 -11.34
N SER A 141 -0.81 -3.87 -10.39
CA SER A 141 0.61 -4.19 -10.58
C SER A 141 1.14 -4.95 -9.36
N ARG A 142 2.00 -5.93 -9.61
CA ARG A 142 2.79 -6.53 -8.53
C ARG A 142 3.80 -5.52 -8.00
N SER A 143 4.16 -5.64 -6.72
CA SER A 143 5.17 -4.75 -6.11
C SER A 143 6.54 -4.85 -6.79
N GLU A 144 6.89 -6.03 -7.24
CA GLU A 144 8.14 -6.33 -7.94
C GLU A 144 8.21 -5.68 -9.34
N ASP A 145 7.07 -5.56 -10.02
CA ASP A 145 6.99 -4.99 -11.37
C ASP A 145 7.14 -3.45 -11.39
N VAL A 146 7.06 -2.80 -10.23
CA VAL A 146 7.17 -1.33 -10.11
C VAL A 146 8.62 -0.85 -10.17
N ASP A 147 9.58 -1.65 -9.72
CA ASP A 147 10.99 -1.23 -9.61
C ASP A 147 11.65 -1.12 -10.98
N ASP A 148 11.37 -2.07 -11.87
CA ASP A 148 12.01 -2.18 -13.19
C ASP A 148 11.11 -1.73 -14.35
N GLY A 149 9.80 -1.56 -14.12
CA GLY A 149 8.78 -1.39 -15.15
C GLY A 149 7.90 -0.16 -14.99
N SER A 150 8.36 0.93 -14.36
CA SER A 150 7.52 2.11 -14.12
C SER A 150 7.00 2.75 -15.41
N GLU A 151 7.76 2.71 -16.52
CA GLU A 151 7.33 3.17 -17.85
C GLU A 151 6.13 2.34 -18.35
N ALA A 152 6.30 1.02 -18.46
CA ALA A 152 5.25 0.11 -18.92
C ALA A 152 3.99 0.17 -18.02
N LEU A 153 4.15 0.41 -16.71
CA LEU A 153 3.05 0.59 -15.79
C LEU A 153 2.26 1.86 -16.08
N ILE A 154 2.95 2.98 -16.34
CA ILE A 154 2.30 4.26 -16.67
C ILE A 154 1.62 4.16 -18.04
N GLU A 155 2.23 3.52 -19.02
CA GLU A 155 1.61 3.25 -20.32
C GLU A 155 0.32 2.42 -20.18
N ARG A 156 0.32 1.38 -19.34
CA ARG A 156 -0.88 0.59 -19.05
C ARG A 156 -1.98 1.43 -18.41
N ILE A 157 -1.63 2.36 -17.51
CA ILE A 157 -2.59 3.31 -16.91
C ILE A 157 -3.17 4.20 -18.00
N ASN A 158 -2.32 4.82 -18.82
CA ASN A 158 -2.74 5.69 -19.91
C ASN A 158 -3.66 4.97 -20.90
N GLN A 159 -3.29 3.78 -21.33
CA GLN A 159 -4.10 2.97 -22.24
C GLN A 159 -5.45 2.59 -21.62
N ARG A 160 -5.46 2.21 -20.36
CA ARG A 160 -6.67 1.74 -19.67
C ARG A 160 -7.69 2.85 -19.43
N PHE A 161 -7.22 4.05 -19.10
CA PHE A 161 -8.08 5.16 -18.69
C PHE A 161 -8.16 6.30 -19.70
N GLY A 162 -7.42 6.24 -20.81
CA GLY A 162 -7.34 7.33 -21.79
C GLY A 162 -6.65 8.57 -21.24
N THR A 163 -5.73 8.40 -20.30
CA THR A 163 -4.91 9.48 -19.72
C THR A 163 -3.64 9.71 -20.53
N SER A 164 -2.93 10.78 -20.21
CA SER A 164 -1.65 11.16 -20.84
C SER A 164 -0.60 11.50 -19.78
N PHE A 165 -0.47 10.67 -18.76
CA PHE A 165 0.63 10.80 -17.80
C PHE A 165 1.97 10.63 -18.51
N ASP A 166 2.92 11.49 -18.19
CA ASP A 166 4.26 11.39 -18.73
C ASP A 166 4.95 10.11 -18.26
N THR A 167 5.65 9.43 -19.18
CA THR A 167 6.50 8.29 -18.83
C THR A 167 7.90 8.77 -18.46
N PRO A 168 8.57 8.11 -17.50
CA PRO A 168 9.87 8.56 -17.04
C PRO A 168 10.92 8.40 -18.16
N ASP A 169 11.77 9.39 -18.34
CA ASP A 169 13.05 9.19 -19.00
C ASP A 169 13.90 8.24 -18.12
N VAL A 170 14.44 7.20 -18.73
CA VAL A 170 15.24 6.14 -18.06
C VAL A 170 16.37 6.72 -17.19
N THR A 171 16.91 7.88 -17.60
CA THR A 171 17.98 8.58 -16.88
C THR A 171 17.49 9.39 -15.66
N ALA A 172 16.27 9.91 -15.70
CA ALA A 172 15.72 10.77 -14.66
C ALA A 172 15.08 9.97 -13.51
N ASN A 173 14.75 8.69 -13.71
CA ASN A 173 14.06 7.84 -12.74
C ASN A 173 15.01 6.92 -11.94
N SER A 174 16.18 7.44 -11.57
CA SER A 174 17.11 6.69 -10.74
C SER A 174 16.51 6.39 -9.37
N ARG A 175 16.95 5.28 -8.74
CA ARG A 175 16.52 4.91 -7.39
C ARG A 175 16.76 6.05 -6.39
N SER A 176 17.90 6.74 -6.49
CA SER A 176 18.24 7.89 -5.63
C SER A 176 17.24 9.04 -5.79
N THR A 177 16.86 9.40 -7.02
CA THR A 177 15.87 10.46 -7.27
C THR A 177 14.51 10.13 -6.67
N ARG A 178 14.07 8.87 -6.79
CA ARG A 178 12.81 8.41 -6.19
C ARG A 178 12.86 8.45 -4.66
N ASP A 179 13.96 8.04 -4.07
CA ASP A 179 14.16 8.05 -2.61
C ASP A 179 14.16 9.48 -2.06
N GLU A 180 14.82 10.43 -2.72
CA GLU A 180 14.81 11.85 -2.37
C GLU A 180 13.40 12.47 -2.48
N LEU A 181 12.63 12.09 -3.51
CA LEU A 181 11.25 12.55 -3.65
C LEU A 181 10.35 12.01 -2.54
N ILE A 182 10.50 10.74 -2.18
CA ILE A 182 9.77 10.14 -1.07
C ILE A 182 10.13 10.87 0.25
N GLU A 183 11.41 11.10 0.51
CA GLU A 183 11.86 11.81 1.71
C GLU A 183 11.36 13.25 1.77
N ARG A 184 11.49 13.99 0.66
CA ARG A 184 11.00 15.37 0.58
C ARG A 184 9.49 15.44 0.80
N TYR A 185 8.72 14.60 0.10
CA TYR A 185 7.27 14.57 0.23
C TYR A 185 6.82 14.34 1.68
N TRP A 186 7.43 13.37 2.36
CA TRP A 186 7.07 13.10 3.75
C TRP A 186 7.55 14.18 4.71
N ARG A 187 8.71 14.78 4.47
CA ARG A 187 9.24 15.89 5.27
C ARG A 187 8.31 17.10 5.23
N ASP A 188 7.88 17.47 4.04
CA ASP A 188 7.01 18.64 3.84
C ASP A 188 5.61 18.45 4.44
N ARG A 189 5.13 17.21 4.48
CA ARG A 189 3.79 16.90 4.95
C ARG A 189 3.68 16.65 6.45
N VAL A 190 4.71 16.09 7.07
CA VAL A 190 4.68 15.65 8.47
C VAL A 190 5.31 16.67 9.41
N GLY A 191 6.09 17.64 8.89
CA GLY A 191 6.80 18.65 9.66
C GLY A 191 7.99 18.07 10.47
N PRO A 192 8.92 18.91 10.89
CA PRO A 192 10.03 18.49 11.75
C PRO A 192 9.51 18.14 13.14
N GLY A 193 9.50 16.87 13.53
CA GLY A 193 9.28 16.45 14.91
C GLY A 193 8.16 15.44 15.16
N LEU A 194 7.30 15.12 14.20
CA LEU A 194 6.45 13.95 14.33
C LEU A 194 7.24 12.71 13.89
N PRO A 195 7.25 11.62 14.71
CA PRO A 195 7.76 10.36 14.20
C PRO A 195 6.94 10.01 12.97
N LEU A 196 7.60 9.92 11.84
CA LEU A 196 7.03 9.47 10.58
C LEU A 196 6.48 8.07 10.81
N LEU A 197 5.16 7.96 11.09
CA LEU A 197 4.43 6.70 11.15
C LEU A 197 4.38 5.99 9.78
N GLY A 198 5.15 6.47 8.83
CA GLY A 198 5.42 5.92 7.52
C GLY A 198 6.87 6.08 7.12
N ARG A 199 7.74 6.60 7.99
CA ARG A 199 9.15 6.39 7.81
C ARG A 199 9.36 4.89 7.87
N THR A 200 9.30 4.27 6.73
CA THR A 200 10.25 3.23 6.50
C THR A 200 11.60 3.93 6.66
N GLU A 201 12.12 4.03 7.89
CA GLU A 201 13.53 3.81 7.99
C GLU A 201 13.70 2.59 7.12
N ARG A 202 14.19 2.78 5.89
CA ARG A 202 14.91 1.71 5.25
C ARG A 202 16.05 1.44 6.22
N ARG A 203 15.79 0.57 7.18
CA ARG A 203 16.85 -0.32 7.57
C ARG A 203 17.18 -0.99 6.25
N PRO A 204 18.41 -0.88 5.76
CA PRO A 204 18.83 -1.68 4.64
C PRO A 204 18.28 -3.08 4.88
N SER A 205 17.79 -3.75 3.84
CA SER A 205 17.30 -5.13 3.94
C SER A 205 18.32 -6.09 4.57
N GLU A 206 19.52 -5.64 4.77
CA GLU A 206 20.67 -6.28 5.40
C GLU A 206 20.68 -6.24 6.93
N GLU A 207 19.84 -5.42 7.60
CA GLU A 207 19.77 -5.34 9.07
C GLU A 207 18.38 -5.68 9.65
N LEU A 208 17.46 -6.22 8.85
CA LEU A 208 16.27 -6.86 9.40
C LEU A 208 16.76 -8.10 10.16
N ASP A 209 16.54 -8.10 11.48
CA ASP A 209 16.85 -9.23 12.36
C ASP A 209 16.25 -10.50 11.73
N ASP A 210 17.10 -11.30 11.08
CA ASP A 210 16.74 -12.52 10.37
C ASP A 210 15.94 -13.46 11.26
N ASP A 211 16.18 -13.41 12.58
CA ASP A 211 15.45 -14.16 13.58
C ASP A 211 13.99 -13.66 13.72
N VAL A 212 13.74 -12.36 13.61
CA VAL A 212 12.37 -11.81 13.68
C VAL A 212 11.62 -12.16 12.41
N ALA A 213 12.25 -12.03 11.25
CA ALA A 213 11.66 -12.39 9.97
C ALA A 213 11.35 -13.90 9.91
N SER A 214 12.29 -14.75 10.35
CA SER A 214 12.12 -16.21 10.41
C SER A 214 10.98 -16.61 11.35
N ARG A 215 10.86 -15.98 12.52
CA ARG A 215 9.75 -16.21 13.46
C ARG A 215 8.41 -15.79 12.85
N ALA A 216 8.34 -14.62 12.22
CA ALA A 216 7.12 -14.15 11.56
C ALA A 216 6.69 -15.09 10.42
N ARG A 217 7.66 -15.65 9.68
CA ARG A 217 7.41 -16.65 8.64
C ARG A 217 6.87 -17.96 9.24
N ALA A 218 7.46 -18.45 10.31
CA ALA A 218 6.95 -19.62 11.02
C ALA A 218 5.53 -19.43 11.55
N GLU A 219 5.22 -18.24 12.11
CA GLU A 219 3.87 -17.88 12.53
C GLU A 219 2.90 -17.81 11.35
N TYR A 220 3.31 -17.27 10.19
CA TYR A 220 2.48 -17.25 8.99
C TYR A 220 2.14 -18.67 8.53
N LEU A 221 3.12 -19.56 8.48
CA LEU A 221 2.93 -20.95 8.07
C LEU A 221 2.07 -21.76 9.05
N SER A 222 2.11 -21.42 10.35
CA SER A 222 1.28 -22.02 11.39
C SER A 222 -0.13 -21.41 11.52
N ALA A 223 -0.38 -20.28 10.86
CA ALA A 223 -1.70 -19.64 10.87
C ALA A 223 -2.78 -20.55 10.24
N PRO A 224 -4.08 -20.32 10.53
CA PRO A 224 -5.16 -21.15 10.02
C PRO A 224 -5.08 -21.35 8.50
N ALA A 225 -5.04 -22.60 8.05
CA ALA A 225 -4.89 -22.95 6.63
C ALA A 225 -6.00 -22.34 5.74
N SER A 226 -7.22 -22.20 6.28
CA SER A 226 -8.32 -21.52 5.59
C SER A 226 -8.02 -20.05 5.32
N LEU A 227 -7.40 -19.34 6.26
CA LEU A 227 -7.01 -17.95 6.07
C LEU A 227 -5.88 -17.85 5.03
N ARG A 228 -4.84 -18.67 5.12
CA ARG A 228 -3.75 -18.70 4.13
C ARG A 228 -4.27 -18.97 2.72
N ARG A 229 -5.14 -19.98 2.54
CA ARG A 229 -5.77 -20.25 1.23
C ARG A 229 -6.60 -19.09 0.73
N ARG A 230 -7.33 -18.40 1.62
CA ARG A 230 -8.13 -17.22 1.22
C ARG A 230 -7.23 -16.10 0.72
N LEU A 231 -6.10 -15.82 1.38
CA LEU A 231 -5.15 -14.80 0.94
C LEU A 231 -4.49 -15.17 -0.40
N SER A 232 -4.08 -16.43 -0.56
CA SER A 232 -3.52 -16.91 -1.83
C SER A 232 -4.52 -16.80 -2.98
N GLY A 233 -5.79 -17.17 -2.74
CA GLY A 233 -6.86 -17.03 -3.74
C GLY A 233 -7.10 -15.57 -4.13
N LEU A 234 -7.12 -14.64 -3.16
CA LEU A 234 -7.20 -13.21 -3.44
C LEU A 234 -6.03 -12.74 -4.29
N TYR A 235 -4.80 -13.10 -3.92
CA TYR A 235 -3.61 -12.74 -4.69
C TYR A 235 -3.73 -13.25 -6.13
N GLN A 236 -4.08 -14.51 -6.32
CA GLN A 236 -4.28 -15.11 -7.65
C GLN A 236 -5.34 -14.34 -8.46
N SER A 237 -6.53 -14.09 -7.88
CA SER A 237 -7.61 -13.35 -8.56
C SER A 237 -7.22 -11.94 -9.01
N PHE A 238 -6.20 -11.32 -8.39
CA PHE A 238 -5.69 -10.03 -8.82
C PHE A 238 -4.56 -10.13 -9.85
N THR A 239 -3.87 -11.28 -9.92
CA THR A 239 -2.60 -11.41 -10.67
C THR A 239 -2.63 -12.41 -11.82
N GLU A 240 -3.70 -13.20 -11.98
CA GLU A 240 -3.77 -14.25 -13.00
C GLU A 240 -3.63 -13.74 -14.45
N ASP A 241 -4.11 -12.52 -14.72
CA ASP A 241 -4.05 -11.90 -16.05
C ASP A 241 -2.89 -10.87 -16.17
N LEU A 242 -2.01 -10.79 -15.20
CA LEU A 242 -0.86 -9.89 -15.29
C LEU A 242 0.27 -10.53 -16.11
N PRO A 243 0.95 -9.74 -16.94
CA PRO A 243 2.08 -10.21 -17.74
C PRO A 243 3.21 -10.75 -16.88
#